data_dcbae8c58604edb84884acf061c70db5
#
_entry.id   dcbae8c58604edb84884acf061c70db5
#
_cell.length_a   1.000
_cell.length_b   1.000
_cell.length_c   1.000
_cell.angle_alpha   90.00
_cell.angle_beta   90.00
_cell.angle_gamma   90.00
#
_symmetry.space_group_name_H-M   'P 1'
#
loop_
_entity.id
_entity.type
_entity.pdbx_description
1 polymer ?
#
loop_
_entity_poly.entity_id
_entity_poly.type
_entity_poly.pdbx_seq_one_letter_code
_entity_poly.pdbx_strand_id
1 'polypeptide(L)'
;MKLAVDSSSFAKRYVQEAGSDKLDRLLENAFELALCIILVPEIVSGLNRRLRDRVLTSADYRAVKKQLLDDVRDATILQITPSVVSRSVKLLEGNVLHALDALHLACALEWQADLFVTSDKRQFTAATNTGLPSDLIGQPSS
;
A
#
# COMPACT_ATOMS: atom_id res chain seq x y z
N MET A 1 -15.79 -1.66 -6.43
CA MET A 1 -14.56 -1.63 -7.26
C MET A 1 -13.49 -2.51 -6.67
N LYS A 2 -12.59 -2.97 -7.49
CA LYS A 2 -11.39 -3.71 -7.09
C LYS A 2 -10.31 -2.71 -6.70
N LEU A 3 -9.96 -2.65 -5.42
CA LEU A 3 -9.05 -1.67 -4.86
C LEU A 3 -7.72 -2.32 -4.48
N ALA A 4 -6.61 -1.77 -4.96
CA ALA A 4 -5.26 -2.15 -4.53
C ALA A 4 -4.63 -0.98 -3.78
N VAL A 5 -3.97 -1.25 -2.66
CA VAL A 5 -3.41 -0.21 -1.78
C VAL A 5 -1.97 -0.57 -1.44
N ASP A 6 -1.06 0.41 -1.50
CA ASP A 6 0.33 0.20 -1.10
C ASP A 6 0.51 0.25 0.43
N SER A 7 1.70 -0.09 0.91
CA SER A 7 1.97 -0.21 2.34
C SER A 7 1.85 1.12 3.08
N SER A 8 2.40 2.20 2.53
CA SER A 8 2.40 3.50 3.20
C SER A 8 0.97 4.04 3.32
N SER A 9 0.15 3.80 2.32
CA SER A 9 -1.26 4.21 2.36
C SER A 9 -2.07 3.37 3.33
N PHE A 10 -1.89 2.04 3.29
CA PHE A 10 -2.64 1.14 4.18
C PHE A 10 -2.30 1.37 5.65
N ALA A 11 -1.05 1.73 5.95
CA ALA A 11 -0.60 2.06 7.30
C ALA A 11 -1.39 3.24 7.91
N LYS A 12 -1.96 4.11 7.09
CA LYS A 12 -2.79 5.24 7.55
C LYS A 12 -4.08 4.79 8.25
N ARG A 13 -4.45 3.53 8.10
CA ARG A 13 -5.56 2.93 8.84
C ARG A 13 -5.25 2.82 10.33
N TYR A 14 -3.98 2.69 10.68
CA TYR A 14 -3.54 2.43 12.06
C TYR A 14 -2.93 3.65 12.76
N VAL A 15 -2.53 4.64 12.00
CA VAL A 15 -1.95 5.89 12.49
C VAL A 15 -2.71 7.04 11.83
N GLN A 16 -3.41 7.83 12.65
CA GLN A 16 -4.19 8.96 12.13
C GLN A 16 -3.24 10.04 11.60
N GLU A 17 -3.32 10.30 10.31
CA GLU A 17 -2.51 11.28 9.63
C GLU A 17 -3.21 11.77 8.36
N ALA A 18 -2.58 12.67 7.59
CA ALA A 18 -3.16 13.15 6.35
C ALA A 18 -3.45 11.99 5.39
N GLY A 19 -4.67 11.92 4.91
CA GLY A 19 -5.13 10.86 4.01
C GLY A 19 -5.85 9.70 4.68
N SER A 20 -5.81 9.59 6.03
CA SER A 20 -6.49 8.49 6.75
C SER A 20 -7.98 8.45 6.48
N ASP A 21 -8.66 9.59 6.51
CA ASP A 21 -10.11 9.66 6.28
C ASP A 21 -10.45 9.28 4.84
N LYS A 22 -9.64 9.71 3.87
CA LYS A 22 -9.85 9.35 2.47
C LYS A 22 -9.64 7.86 2.25
N LEU A 23 -8.62 7.27 2.87
CA LEU A 23 -8.39 5.83 2.80
C LEU A 23 -9.60 5.07 3.35
N ASP A 24 -10.11 5.47 4.51
CA ASP A 24 -11.25 4.79 5.11
C ASP A 24 -12.47 4.80 4.19
N ARG A 25 -12.74 5.94 3.55
CA ARG A 25 -13.85 6.05 2.59
C ARG A 25 -13.64 5.15 1.38
N LEU A 26 -12.41 5.07 0.86
CA LEU A 26 -12.10 4.19 -0.27
C LEU A 26 -12.28 2.71 0.11
N LEU A 27 -11.84 2.32 1.30
CA LEU A 27 -12.00 0.96 1.80
C LEU A 27 -13.49 0.59 1.96
N GLU A 28 -14.30 1.50 2.46
CA GLU A 28 -15.74 1.29 2.62
C GLU A 28 -16.46 1.06 1.28
N ASN A 29 -15.97 1.69 0.21
CA ASN A 29 -16.57 1.61 -1.12
C ASN A 29 -16.00 0.47 -1.97
N ALA A 30 -14.97 -0.21 -1.52
CA ALA A 30 -14.37 -1.32 -2.26
C ALA A 30 -15.17 -2.61 -2.02
N PHE A 31 -15.49 -3.33 -3.10
CA PHE A 31 -16.07 -4.66 -2.94
C PHE A 31 -14.99 -5.75 -2.83
N GLU A 32 -13.78 -5.45 -3.27
CA GLU A 32 -12.63 -6.35 -3.11
C GLU A 32 -11.37 -5.51 -2.87
N LEU A 33 -10.64 -5.83 -1.78
CA LEU A 33 -9.39 -5.21 -1.42
C LEU A 33 -8.26 -6.20 -1.68
N ALA A 34 -7.23 -5.77 -2.41
CA ALA A 34 -6.02 -6.56 -2.62
C ALA A 34 -4.79 -5.83 -2.10
N LEU A 35 -3.89 -6.60 -1.52
CA LEU A 35 -2.65 -6.12 -0.91
C LEU A 35 -1.51 -7.02 -1.37
N CYS A 36 -0.38 -6.40 -1.74
CA CYS A 36 0.83 -7.17 -2.06
C CYS A 36 1.33 -7.92 -0.83
N ILE A 37 1.84 -9.13 -1.03
CA ILE A 37 2.33 -9.99 0.06
C ILE A 37 3.41 -9.32 0.91
N ILE A 38 4.16 -8.35 0.37
CA ILE A 38 5.20 -7.64 1.12
C ILE A 38 4.64 -6.56 2.06
N LEU A 39 3.34 -6.27 2.00
CA LEU A 39 2.74 -5.20 2.80
C LEU A 39 2.91 -5.43 4.30
N VAL A 40 2.63 -6.64 4.78
CA VAL A 40 2.71 -6.94 6.22
C VAL A 40 4.12 -6.71 6.76
N PRO A 41 5.19 -7.32 6.19
CA PRO A 41 6.53 -7.06 6.71
C PRO A 41 6.94 -5.59 6.60
N GLU A 42 6.49 -4.86 5.59
CA GLU A 42 6.81 -3.43 5.48
C GLU A 42 6.16 -2.62 6.59
N ILE A 43 4.87 -2.85 6.85
CA ILE A 43 4.16 -2.15 7.94
C ILE A 43 4.75 -2.53 9.30
N VAL A 44 5.01 -3.81 9.53
CA VAL A 44 5.61 -4.28 10.79
C VAL A 44 6.99 -3.66 10.99
N SER A 45 7.78 -3.54 9.93
CA SER A 45 9.09 -2.86 9.98
C SER A 45 8.93 -1.40 10.43
N GLY A 46 7.96 -0.68 9.89
CA GLY A 46 7.66 0.69 10.29
C GLY A 46 7.18 0.81 11.74
N LEU A 47 6.34 -0.12 12.18
CA LEU A 47 5.87 -0.17 13.56
C LEU A 47 7.02 -0.44 14.54
N ASN A 48 7.94 -1.34 14.20
CA ASN A 48 9.12 -1.64 15.01
C ASN A 48 10.05 -0.44 15.12
N ARG A 49 10.19 0.36 14.06
CA ARG A 49 10.96 1.60 14.09
C ARG A 49 10.35 2.58 15.10
N ARG A 50 9.02 2.76 15.06
CA ARG A 50 8.30 3.64 15.99
C ARG A 50 8.44 3.13 17.44
N LEU A 51 8.44 1.82 17.64
CA LEU A 51 8.64 1.20 18.94
C LEU A 51 10.05 1.50 19.48
N ARG A 52 11.09 1.33 18.64
CA ARG A 52 12.49 1.64 19.01
C ARG A 52 12.68 3.12 19.30
N ASP A 53 11.99 3.98 18.56
CA ASP A 53 12.08 5.44 18.74
C ASP A 53 11.17 5.94 19.88
N ARG A 54 10.51 5.04 20.58
CA ARG A 54 9.62 5.32 21.72
C ARG A 54 8.44 6.23 21.35
N VAL A 55 8.03 6.22 20.09
CA VAL A 55 6.83 6.91 19.60
C VAL A 55 5.60 6.03 19.82
N LEU A 56 5.81 4.72 19.87
CA LEU A 56 4.74 3.72 20.03
C LEU A 56 5.07 2.86 21.26
N THR A 57 4.08 2.63 22.12
CA THR A 57 4.27 1.74 23.28
C THR A 57 4.20 0.28 22.84
N SER A 58 4.74 -0.63 23.68
CA SER A 58 4.65 -2.07 23.41
C SER A 58 3.21 -2.55 23.34
N ALA A 59 2.32 -2.00 24.18
CA ALA A 59 0.91 -2.36 24.17
C ALA A 59 0.24 -1.90 22.86
N ASP A 60 0.52 -0.69 22.41
CA ASP A 60 0.00 -0.16 21.16
C ASP A 60 0.52 -0.96 19.95
N TYR A 61 1.82 -1.31 19.98
CA TYR A 61 2.41 -2.15 18.94
C TYR A 61 1.65 -3.48 18.80
N ARG A 62 1.41 -4.17 19.93
CA ARG A 62 0.69 -5.44 19.90
C ARG A 62 -0.73 -5.30 19.38
N ALA A 63 -1.42 -4.23 19.80
CA ALA A 63 -2.79 -3.97 19.37
C ALA A 63 -2.87 -3.69 17.85
N VAL A 64 -1.99 -2.83 17.35
CA VAL A 64 -1.94 -2.49 15.93
C VAL A 64 -1.55 -3.70 15.10
N LYS A 65 -0.55 -4.47 15.53
CA LYS A 65 -0.14 -5.68 14.80
C LYS A 65 -1.29 -6.68 14.71
N LYS A 66 -2.04 -6.87 15.79
CA LYS A 66 -3.20 -7.76 15.79
C LYS A 66 -4.25 -7.29 14.79
N GLN A 67 -4.56 -5.99 14.79
CA GLN A 67 -5.54 -5.42 13.87
C GLN A 67 -5.09 -5.57 12.42
N LEU A 68 -3.81 -5.32 12.14
CA LEU A 68 -3.24 -5.50 10.80
C LEU A 68 -3.42 -6.95 10.33
N LEU A 69 -3.08 -7.92 11.16
CA LEU A 69 -3.19 -9.33 10.80
C LEU A 69 -4.65 -9.75 10.59
N ASP A 70 -5.56 -9.21 11.38
CA ASP A 70 -6.99 -9.45 11.19
C ASP A 70 -7.50 -8.84 9.88
N ASP A 71 -7.09 -7.62 9.57
CA ASP A 71 -7.51 -6.92 8.35
C ASP A 71 -7.01 -7.62 7.08
N VAL A 72 -5.75 -8.09 7.06
CA VAL A 72 -5.21 -8.77 5.88
C VAL A 72 -5.80 -10.16 5.69
N ARG A 73 -6.36 -10.77 6.72
CA ARG A 73 -7.02 -12.07 6.59
C ARG A 73 -8.20 -12.02 5.63
N ASP A 74 -8.91 -10.90 5.59
CA ASP A 74 -10.10 -10.71 4.76
C ASP A 74 -9.78 -10.10 3.39
N ALA A 75 -8.51 -9.76 3.14
CA ALA A 75 -8.07 -9.17 1.88
C ALA A 75 -7.57 -10.24 0.91
N THR A 76 -7.58 -9.90 -0.38
CA THR A 76 -6.90 -10.70 -1.40
C THR A 76 -5.41 -10.40 -1.33
N ILE A 77 -4.59 -11.42 -1.08
CA ILE A 77 -3.13 -11.24 -1.02
C ILE A 77 -2.52 -11.57 -2.37
N LEU A 78 -1.88 -10.57 -2.96
CA LEU A 78 -1.25 -10.68 -4.29
C LEU A 78 0.18 -11.20 -4.13
N GLN A 79 0.47 -12.31 -4.78
CA GLN A 79 1.77 -12.96 -4.71
C GLN A 79 2.76 -12.34 -5.69
N ILE A 80 4.04 -12.44 -5.39
CA ILE A 80 5.12 -12.00 -6.27
C ILE A 80 5.45 -13.17 -7.20
N THR A 81 4.77 -13.20 -8.34
CA THR A 81 4.95 -14.22 -9.38
C THR A 81 6.07 -13.81 -10.35
N PRO A 82 6.54 -14.73 -11.22
CA PRO A 82 7.48 -14.33 -12.29
C PRO A 82 6.93 -13.20 -13.17
N SER A 83 5.64 -13.18 -13.46
CA SER A 83 5.01 -12.07 -14.22
C SER A 83 5.10 -10.75 -13.47
N VAL A 84 4.85 -10.75 -12.17
CA VAL A 84 4.97 -9.56 -11.33
C VAL A 84 6.41 -9.06 -11.33
N VAL A 85 7.38 -9.95 -11.18
CA VAL A 85 8.81 -9.58 -11.21
C VAL A 85 9.17 -8.96 -12.56
N SER A 86 8.77 -9.60 -13.67
CA SER A 86 9.04 -9.09 -15.01
C SER A 86 8.43 -7.70 -15.22
N ARG A 87 7.19 -7.50 -14.77
CA ARG A 87 6.53 -6.20 -14.87
C ARG A 87 7.21 -5.14 -14.00
N SER A 88 7.64 -5.50 -12.80
CA SER A 88 8.36 -4.58 -11.91
C SER A 88 9.66 -4.09 -12.52
N VAL A 89 10.38 -4.96 -13.23
CA VAL A 89 11.61 -4.57 -13.94
C VAL A 89 11.32 -3.50 -14.98
N LYS A 90 10.28 -3.68 -15.78
CA LYS A 90 9.87 -2.68 -16.79
C LYS A 90 9.48 -1.35 -16.15
N LEU A 91 8.78 -1.39 -15.02
CA LEU A 91 8.41 -0.18 -14.29
C LEU A 91 9.65 0.57 -13.79
N LEU A 92 10.64 -0.15 -13.26
CA LEU A 92 11.89 0.43 -12.79
C LEU A 92 12.70 1.04 -13.93
N GLU A 93 12.68 0.44 -15.11
CA GLU A 93 13.39 0.95 -16.28
C GLU A 93 12.77 2.23 -16.82
N GLY A 94 11.45 2.38 -16.71
CA GLY A 94 10.71 3.52 -17.26
C GLY A 94 10.36 4.62 -16.26
N ASN A 95 10.64 4.44 -14.97
CA ASN A 95 10.23 5.37 -13.92
C ASN A 95 11.27 5.42 -12.78
N VAL A 96 11.24 6.52 -12.03
CA VAL A 96 12.07 6.63 -10.81
C VAL A 96 11.29 6.04 -9.64
N LEU A 97 11.62 4.80 -9.27
CA LEU A 97 10.93 4.02 -8.24
C LEU A 97 11.91 3.24 -7.38
N HIS A 98 11.53 2.98 -6.14
CA HIS A 98 12.17 1.93 -5.34
C HIS A 98 11.61 0.56 -5.72
N ALA A 99 12.39 -0.50 -5.51
CA ALA A 99 12.01 -1.85 -5.90
C ALA A 99 10.69 -2.31 -5.27
N LEU A 100 10.49 -2.04 -3.97
CA LEU A 100 9.26 -2.45 -3.28
C LEU A 100 8.03 -1.71 -3.83
N ASP A 101 8.17 -0.43 -4.17
CA ASP A 101 7.09 0.34 -4.78
C ASP A 101 6.73 -0.20 -6.16
N ALA A 102 7.73 -0.60 -6.93
CA ALA A 102 7.50 -1.24 -8.23
C ALA A 102 6.76 -2.57 -8.07
N LEU A 103 7.06 -3.35 -7.04
CA LEU A 103 6.36 -4.62 -6.78
C LEU A 103 4.89 -4.40 -6.41
N HIS A 104 4.57 -3.42 -5.56
CA HIS A 104 3.18 -3.09 -5.25
C HIS A 104 2.40 -2.72 -6.51
N LEU A 105 2.96 -1.86 -7.32
CA LEU A 105 2.31 -1.42 -8.56
C LEU A 105 2.17 -2.57 -9.55
N ALA A 106 3.21 -3.39 -9.72
CA ALA A 106 3.18 -4.55 -10.61
C ALA A 106 2.09 -5.53 -10.19
N CYS A 107 1.94 -5.79 -8.89
CA CYS A 107 0.87 -6.64 -8.37
C CYS A 107 -0.51 -6.07 -8.73
N ALA A 108 -0.72 -4.77 -8.54
CA ALA A 108 -1.98 -4.12 -8.86
C ALA A 108 -2.32 -4.23 -10.35
N LEU A 109 -1.32 -4.05 -11.21
CA LEU A 109 -1.48 -4.16 -12.67
C LEU A 109 -1.83 -5.60 -13.09
N GLU A 110 -1.10 -6.59 -12.58
CA GLU A 110 -1.37 -7.99 -12.90
C GLU A 110 -2.75 -8.44 -12.42
N TRP A 111 -3.20 -7.93 -11.28
CA TRP A 111 -4.53 -8.22 -10.74
C TRP A 111 -5.65 -7.49 -11.49
N GLN A 112 -5.28 -6.47 -12.28
CA GLN A 112 -6.23 -5.60 -12.99
C GLN A 112 -7.13 -4.83 -12.02
N ALA A 113 -6.50 -4.15 -11.06
CA ALA A 113 -7.21 -3.28 -10.13
C ALA A 113 -8.01 -2.22 -10.89
N ASP A 114 -9.16 -1.83 -10.32
CA ASP A 114 -9.92 -0.69 -10.81
C ASP A 114 -9.33 0.63 -10.33
N LEU A 115 -8.73 0.62 -9.14
CA LEU A 115 -8.09 1.78 -8.54
C LEU A 115 -6.89 1.35 -7.71
N PHE A 116 -5.78 2.07 -7.87
CA PHE A 116 -4.57 1.90 -7.06
C PHE A 116 -4.38 3.12 -6.17
N VAL A 117 -4.17 2.90 -4.87
CA VAL A 117 -4.01 3.96 -3.89
C VAL A 117 -2.58 3.98 -3.37
N THR A 118 -1.93 5.12 -3.47
CA THR A 118 -0.56 5.34 -2.99
C THR A 118 -0.45 6.69 -2.30
N SER A 119 0.55 6.84 -1.44
CA SER A 119 0.93 8.11 -0.82
C SER A 119 2.25 8.64 -1.37
N ASP A 120 2.85 7.93 -2.30
CA ASP A 120 4.13 8.27 -2.91
C ASP A 120 3.93 8.87 -4.30
N LYS A 121 4.44 10.10 -4.52
CA LYS A 121 4.28 10.81 -5.79
C LYS A 121 4.93 10.10 -6.96
N ARG A 122 6.08 9.46 -6.76
CA ARG A 122 6.79 8.74 -7.82
C ARG A 122 6.01 7.51 -8.22
N GLN A 123 5.45 6.80 -7.26
CA GLN A 123 4.61 5.63 -7.52
C GLN A 123 3.30 6.04 -8.22
N PHE A 124 2.70 7.16 -7.81
CA PHE A 124 1.52 7.71 -8.47
C PHE A 124 1.81 8.07 -9.93
N THR A 125 2.95 8.71 -10.20
CA THR A 125 3.36 9.06 -11.56
C THR A 125 3.55 7.80 -12.41
N ALA A 126 4.21 6.79 -11.86
CA ALA A 126 4.43 5.51 -12.54
C ALA A 126 3.09 4.82 -12.87
N ALA A 127 2.17 4.78 -11.92
CA ALA A 127 0.85 4.20 -12.11
C ALA A 127 0.07 4.93 -13.21
N THR A 128 0.09 6.26 -13.18
CA THR A 128 -0.54 7.09 -14.20
C THR A 128 0.03 6.81 -15.58
N ASN A 129 1.35 6.65 -15.68
CA ASN A 129 2.01 6.35 -16.95
C ASN A 129 1.58 5.00 -17.54
N THR A 130 1.14 4.06 -16.72
CA THR A 130 0.61 2.77 -17.19
C THR A 130 -0.86 2.82 -17.59
N GLY A 131 -1.55 3.92 -17.29
CA GLY A 131 -2.98 4.06 -17.51
C GLY A 131 -3.84 3.48 -16.39
N LEU A 132 -3.25 3.00 -15.30
CA LEU A 132 -4.00 2.50 -14.15
C LEU A 132 -4.62 3.67 -13.37
N PRO A 133 -5.95 3.72 -13.19
CA PRO A 133 -6.56 4.75 -12.36
C PRO A 133 -5.97 4.70 -10.96
N SER A 134 -5.54 5.85 -10.46
CA SER A 134 -4.80 5.92 -9.20
C SER A 134 -5.19 7.16 -8.40
N ASP A 135 -5.16 7.03 -7.07
CA ASP A 135 -5.34 8.15 -6.15
C ASP A 135 -4.07 8.35 -5.34
N LEU A 136 -3.63 9.59 -5.28
CA LEU A 136 -2.52 10.02 -4.41
C LEU A 136 -3.14 10.61 -3.15
N ILE A 137 -2.96 9.95 -2.01
CA ILE A 137 -3.52 10.39 -0.73
C ILE A 137 -2.43 10.90 0.20
N GLY A 138 -2.84 11.65 1.24
CA GLY A 138 -1.91 12.09 2.27
C GLY A 138 -1.02 13.26 1.89
N GLN A 139 -1.29 13.92 0.76
CA GLN A 139 -0.53 15.09 0.37
C GLN A 139 -1.03 16.31 1.14
N PRO A 140 -0.12 17.20 1.58
CA PRO A 140 -0.54 18.42 2.24
C PRO A 140 -1.37 19.28 1.29
N SER A 141 -2.37 19.98 1.84
CA SER A 141 -3.13 20.98 1.09
C SER A 141 -2.19 22.09 0.63
N SER A 142 -2.22 22.41 -0.65
CA SER A 142 -1.45 23.53 -1.20
C SER A 142 -2.09 24.86 -0.83
#